data_e939e5378e907d0d6e3c2210ca4d5fa7
#
_entry.id   e939e5378e907d0d6e3c2210ca4d5fa7
#
_cell.length_a   1.000
_cell.length_b   1.000
_cell.length_c   1.000
_cell.angle_alpha   90.00
_cell.angle_beta   90.00
_cell.angle_gamma   90.00
#
_symmetry.space_group_name_H-M   'P 1'
#
loop_
_entity.id
_entity.type
_entity.pdbx_description
1 polymer ?
#
loop_
_entity_poly.entity_id
_entity_poly.type
_entity_poly.pdbx_seq_one_letter_code
_entity_poly.pdbx_strand_id
1 'polypeptide(L)'
;FVQEAAMLHDIGIFQTNAPRIFCNGKFPYIAHGYLGADILRTEGFEKHALVCERHTGTGLSLKQIERNTLPIPHRDMQPVSIEEQLICFADKFYSKTHLDGELPIEKIRAKMLRFGEDSLAKFDYWMTFFNV
;
A
#
# COMPACT_ATOMS: atom_id res chain seq x y z
N PHE A 1 3.48 -14.72 -10.49
CA PHE A 1 2.80 -13.42 -10.38
C PHE A 1 3.07 -12.72 -9.04
N VAL A 2 2.82 -13.39 -7.90
CA VAL A 2 2.96 -12.77 -6.57
C VAL A 2 4.35 -12.18 -6.34
N GLN A 3 5.39 -12.92 -6.68
CA GLN A 3 6.77 -12.47 -6.50
C GLN A 3 7.07 -11.21 -7.33
N GLU A 4 6.67 -11.21 -8.60
CA GLU A 4 6.86 -10.06 -9.48
C GLU A 4 6.08 -8.84 -8.99
N ALA A 5 4.82 -9.04 -8.63
CA ALA A 5 3.97 -7.96 -8.15
C ALA A 5 4.49 -7.37 -6.83
N ALA A 6 4.99 -8.23 -5.94
CA ALA A 6 5.61 -7.79 -4.69
C ALA A 6 6.86 -6.94 -4.95
N MET A 7 7.68 -7.31 -5.93
CA MET A 7 8.86 -6.52 -6.29
C MET A 7 8.51 -5.16 -6.89
N LEU A 8 7.37 -5.07 -7.57
CA LEU A 8 6.97 -3.87 -8.32
C LEU A 8 6.01 -2.96 -7.55
N HIS A 9 5.53 -3.38 -6.37
CA HIS A 9 4.45 -2.64 -5.69
C HIS A 9 4.80 -1.20 -5.32
N ASP A 10 6.06 -0.89 -5.14
CA ASP A 10 6.56 0.44 -4.78
C ASP A 10 7.23 1.18 -5.95
N ILE A 11 7.07 0.72 -7.18
CA ILE A 11 7.81 1.26 -8.33
C ILE A 11 7.58 2.77 -8.54
N GLY A 12 6.46 3.32 -8.08
CA GLY A 12 6.15 4.74 -8.22
C GLY A 12 6.75 5.65 -7.14
N ILE A 13 7.43 5.09 -6.15
CA ILE A 13 7.89 5.84 -4.98
C ILE A 13 8.89 6.95 -5.31
N PHE A 14 9.70 6.77 -6.36
CA PHE A 14 10.70 7.75 -6.77
C PHE A 14 10.09 9.08 -7.22
N GLN A 15 8.80 9.08 -7.61
CA GLN A 15 8.09 10.29 -8.02
C GLN A 15 7.58 11.11 -6.84
N THR A 16 7.73 10.60 -5.62
CA THR A 16 7.21 11.26 -4.41
C THR A 16 8.30 12.00 -3.66
N ASN A 17 7.89 12.94 -2.84
CA ASN A 17 8.77 13.67 -1.94
C ASN A 17 8.89 12.91 -0.61
N ALA A 18 9.94 12.10 -0.51
CA ALA A 18 10.25 11.29 0.67
C ALA A 18 11.76 11.30 0.92
N PRO A 19 12.31 12.43 1.42
CA PRO A 19 13.76 12.62 1.53
C PRO A 19 14.43 11.62 2.49
N ARG A 20 13.70 11.07 3.47
CA ARG A 20 14.23 10.07 4.40
C ARG A 20 14.62 8.75 3.72
N ILE A 21 14.08 8.50 2.54
CA ILE A 21 14.42 7.34 1.71
C ILE A 21 14.99 7.76 0.35
N PHE A 22 15.55 8.98 0.30
CA PHE A 22 16.25 9.53 -0.86
C PHE A 22 15.37 9.72 -2.10
N CYS A 23 14.07 9.91 -1.93
CA CYS A 23 13.15 10.22 -3.02
C CYS A 23 12.84 11.71 -3.02
N ASN A 24 13.12 12.39 -4.14
CA ASN A 24 13.00 13.83 -4.28
C ASN A 24 12.01 14.23 -5.40
N GLY A 25 10.94 13.46 -5.55
CA GLY A 25 9.87 13.75 -6.51
C GLY A 25 8.95 14.88 -6.04
N LYS A 26 7.97 15.21 -6.88
CA LYS A 26 7.04 16.34 -6.64
C LYS A 26 5.77 15.93 -5.92
N PHE A 27 5.36 14.67 -6.06
CA PHE A 27 4.08 14.20 -5.53
C PHE A 27 4.15 13.88 -4.04
N PRO A 28 3.04 13.97 -3.30
CA PRO A 28 3.02 13.52 -1.91
C PRO A 28 3.21 12.01 -1.82
N TYR A 29 3.77 11.54 -0.72
CA TYR A 29 4.10 10.13 -0.52
C TYR A 29 2.90 9.20 -0.76
N ILE A 30 1.70 9.61 -0.32
CA ILE A 30 0.48 8.82 -0.48
C ILE A 30 0.15 8.48 -1.95
N ALA A 31 0.71 9.23 -2.89
CA ALA A 31 0.47 9.02 -4.32
C ALA A 31 1.30 7.88 -4.93
N HIS A 32 2.27 7.30 -4.20
CA HIS A 32 3.20 6.33 -4.78
C HIS A 32 2.49 5.11 -5.38
N GLY A 33 1.39 4.68 -4.79
CA GLY A 33 0.64 3.52 -5.27
C GLY A 33 0.05 3.74 -6.65
N TYR A 34 -0.76 4.79 -6.83
CA TYR A 34 -1.38 5.03 -8.13
C TYR A 34 -0.37 5.46 -9.20
N LEU A 35 0.68 6.20 -8.81
CA LEU A 35 1.72 6.60 -9.75
C LEU A 35 2.47 5.37 -10.30
N GLY A 36 2.78 4.41 -9.43
CA GLY A 36 3.38 3.16 -9.85
C GLY A 36 2.43 2.32 -10.71
N ALA A 37 1.16 2.32 -10.36
CA ALA A 37 0.14 1.62 -11.15
C ALA A 37 0.05 2.19 -12.57
N ASP A 38 0.13 3.51 -12.73
CA ASP A 38 0.11 4.14 -14.04
C ASP A 38 1.31 3.73 -14.90
N ILE A 39 2.50 3.62 -14.31
CA ILE A 39 3.68 3.09 -14.99
C ILE A 39 3.42 1.67 -15.47
N LEU A 40 2.92 0.81 -14.58
CA LEU A 40 2.67 -0.60 -14.90
C LEU A 40 1.58 -0.78 -15.96
N ARG A 41 0.53 0.05 -15.93
CA ARG A 41 -0.50 0.03 -16.97
C ARG A 41 0.05 0.41 -18.34
N THR A 42 0.91 1.42 -18.37
CA THR A 42 1.58 1.85 -19.62
C THR A 42 2.41 0.72 -20.21
N GLU A 43 3.03 -0.10 -19.38
CA GLU A 43 3.82 -1.25 -19.80
C GLU A 43 2.98 -2.52 -20.06
N GLY A 44 1.67 -2.45 -19.89
CA GLY A 44 0.77 -3.58 -20.15
C GLY A 44 0.60 -4.55 -18.98
N PHE A 45 1.04 -4.18 -17.77
CA PHE A 45 0.99 -5.03 -16.58
C PHE A 45 -0.21 -4.67 -15.70
N GLU A 46 -1.42 -4.89 -16.19
CA GLU A 46 -2.65 -4.47 -15.53
C GLU A 46 -2.85 -5.10 -14.14
N LYS A 47 -2.60 -6.40 -14.01
CA LYS A 47 -2.77 -7.10 -12.72
C LYS A 47 -1.73 -6.64 -11.69
N HIS A 48 -0.50 -6.39 -12.12
CA HIS A 48 0.55 -5.84 -11.25
C HIS A 48 0.21 -4.40 -10.83
N ALA A 49 -0.39 -3.63 -11.74
CA ALA A 49 -0.83 -2.28 -11.46
C ALA A 49 -1.87 -2.24 -10.33
N LEU A 50 -2.82 -3.18 -10.30
CA LEU A 50 -3.81 -3.26 -9.24
C LEU A 50 -3.18 -3.53 -7.88
N VAL A 51 -2.17 -4.39 -7.81
CA VAL A 51 -1.42 -4.63 -6.58
C VAL A 51 -0.75 -3.34 -6.11
N CYS A 52 -0.08 -2.65 -7.02
CA CYS A 52 0.61 -1.39 -6.75
C CYS A 52 -0.35 -0.32 -6.21
N GLU A 53 -1.47 -0.11 -6.90
CA GLU A 53 -2.45 0.92 -6.53
C GLU A 53 -3.12 0.66 -5.18
N ARG A 54 -3.30 -0.61 -4.80
CA ARG A 54 -4.16 -1.03 -3.69
C ARG A 54 -3.42 -1.46 -2.43
N HIS A 55 -2.12 -1.13 -2.30
CA HIS A 55 -1.34 -1.62 -1.16
C HIS A 55 -1.17 -0.62 -0.01
N THR A 56 -1.54 0.66 -0.17
CA THR A 56 -1.37 1.67 0.88
C THR A 56 -2.30 1.38 2.06
N GLY A 57 -1.75 1.33 3.27
CA GLY A 57 -2.52 0.90 4.44
C GLY A 57 -3.04 -0.52 4.25
N THR A 58 -4.33 -0.73 4.41
CA THR A 58 -5.03 -1.97 4.04
C THR A 58 -5.84 -1.77 2.76
N GLY A 59 -5.42 -0.84 1.92
CA GLY A 59 -6.18 -0.28 0.82
C GLY A 59 -6.93 0.96 1.26
N LEU A 60 -7.20 1.84 0.33
CA LEU A 60 -7.95 3.07 0.59
C LEU A 60 -9.31 3.00 -0.07
N SER A 61 -10.38 3.07 0.73
CA SER A 61 -11.73 3.14 0.20
C SER A 61 -12.00 4.53 -0.38
N LEU A 62 -12.92 4.61 -1.34
CA LEU A 62 -13.37 5.91 -1.86
C LEU A 62 -13.82 6.83 -0.73
N LYS A 63 -14.54 6.28 0.27
CA LYS A 63 -15.01 7.02 1.44
C LYS A 63 -13.84 7.61 2.24
N GLN A 64 -12.77 6.87 2.46
CA GLN A 64 -11.57 7.39 3.15
C GLN A 64 -10.91 8.50 2.36
N ILE A 65 -10.79 8.32 1.04
CA ILE A 65 -10.16 9.30 0.15
C ILE A 65 -10.95 10.61 0.16
N GLU A 66 -12.27 10.54 0.06
CA GLU A 66 -13.13 11.71 0.06
C GLU A 66 -13.18 12.40 1.42
N ARG A 67 -13.34 11.62 2.50
CA ARG A 67 -13.41 12.16 3.87
C ARG A 67 -12.15 12.93 4.25
N ASN A 68 -10.99 12.43 3.86
CA ASN A 68 -9.70 13.03 4.20
C ASN A 68 -9.16 13.95 3.11
N THR A 69 -9.92 14.15 2.03
CA THR A 69 -9.51 14.96 0.87
C THR A 69 -8.09 14.61 0.41
N LEU A 70 -7.83 13.31 0.23
CA LEU A 70 -6.50 12.85 -0.15
C LEU A 70 -6.16 13.28 -1.58
N PRO A 71 -4.92 13.72 -1.82
CA PRO A 71 -4.49 14.21 -3.14
C PRO A 71 -4.15 13.06 -4.10
N ILE A 72 -5.09 12.16 -4.31
CA ILE A 72 -5.01 11.01 -5.19
C ILE A 72 -6.34 10.86 -5.95
N PRO A 73 -6.40 10.06 -7.03
CA PRO A 73 -7.66 9.86 -7.73
C PRO A 73 -8.77 9.34 -6.80
N HIS A 74 -9.98 9.90 -6.93
CA HIS A 74 -11.12 9.53 -6.09
C HIS A 74 -11.82 8.31 -6.69
N ARG A 75 -11.31 7.15 -6.35
CA ARG A 75 -11.86 5.84 -6.70
C ARG A 75 -11.50 4.83 -5.62
N ASP A 76 -12.19 3.71 -5.56
CA ASP A 76 -11.88 2.67 -4.58
C ASP A 76 -10.53 2.03 -4.91
N MET A 77 -9.64 1.99 -3.92
CA MET A 77 -8.29 1.42 -4.02
C MET A 77 -8.06 0.38 -2.93
N GLN A 78 -9.04 -0.51 -2.74
CA GLN A 78 -8.93 -1.64 -1.80
C GLN A 78 -8.54 -2.91 -2.52
N PRO A 79 -7.67 -3.75 -1.94
CA PRO A 79 -7.28 -5.01 -2.57
C PRO A 79 -8.48 -5.97 -2.67
N VAL A 80 -8.64 -6.59 -3.84
CA VAL A 80 -9.76 -7.48 -4.15
C VAL A 80 -9.31 -8.93 -4.27
N SER A 81 -8.33 -9.21 -5.13
CA SER A 81 -7.84 -10.57 -5.30
C SER A 81 -7.06 -11.04 -4.07
N ILE A 82 -6.94 -12.35 -3.91
CA ILE A 82 -6.17 -12.90 -2.79
C ILE A 82 -4.70 -12.49 -2.86
N GLU A 83 -4.16 -12.39 -4.06
CA GLU A 83 -2.78 -11.96 -4.29
C GLU A 83 -2.59 -10.49 -3.90
N GLU A 84 -3.53 -9.62 -4.26
CA GLU A 84 -3.50 -8.22 -3.84
C GLU A 84 -3.55 -8.10 -2.31
N GLN A 85 -4.44 -8.88 -1.67
CA GLN A 85 -4.58 -8.86 -0.21
C GLN A 85 -3.33 -9.39 0.48
N LEU A 86 -2.76 -10.48 -0.03
CA LEU A 86 -1.55 -11.08 0.54
C LEU A 86 -0.36 -10.12 0.49
N ILE A 87 -0.14 -9.48 -0.66
CA ILE A 87 0.97 -8.54 -0.81
C ILE A 87 0.76 -7.30 0.06
N CYS A 88 -0.47 -6.77 0.06
CA CYS A 88 -0.83 -5.63 0.91
C CYS A 88 -0.59 -5.94 2.39
N PHE A 89 -0.98 -7.13 2.83
CA PHE A 89 -0.78 -7.59 4.21
C PHE A 89 0.70 -7.76 4.54
N ALA A 90 1.44 -8.49 3.71
CA ALA A 90 2.85 -8.77 3.94
C ALA A 90 3.70 -7.48 4.01
N ASP A 91 3.39 -6.51 3.17
CA ASP A 91 4.08 -5.22 3.16
C ASP A 91 4.02 -4.49 4.50
N LYS A 92 2.97 -4.71 5.30
CA LYS A 92 2.82 -4.03 6.59
C LYS A 92 3.88 -4.43 7.61
N PHE A 93 4.50 -5.59 7.44
CA PHE A 93 5.52 -6.09 8.36
C PHE A 93 6.88 -5.45 8.17
N TYR A 94 7.08 -4.66 7.13
CA TYR A 94 8.36 -4.05 6.80
C TYR A 94 8.24 -2.54 6.65
N SER A 95 9.34 -1.84 6.94
CA SER A 95 9.41 -0.40 6.82
C SER A 95 10.70 0.00 6.11
N LYS A 96 10.61 0.98 5.22
CA LYS A 96 11.77 1.52 4.50
C LYS A 96 12.76 2.26 5.41
N THR A 97 12.30 2.67 6.60
CA THR A 97 13.12 3.40 7.57
C THR A 97 13.56 2.54 8.76
N HIS A 98 13.08 1.29 8.84
CA HIS A 98 13.45 0.33 9.88
C HIS A 98 13.90 -0.95 9.20
N LEU A 99 15.21 -1.10 9.04
CA LEU A 99 15.81 -2.17 8.23
C LEU A 99 16.22 -3.41 9.03
N ASP A 100 15.92 -3.44 10.33
CA ASP A 100 16.36 -4.51 11.25
C ASP A 100 15.44 -5.73 11.26
N GLY A 101 14.56 -5.87 10.26
CA GLY A 101 13.64 -6.99 10.14
C GLY A 101 12.18 -6.59 10.26
N GLU A 102 11.35 -7.53 10.67
CA GLU A 102 9.91 -7.34 10.77
C GLU A 102 9.53 -6.37 11.89
N LEU A 103 8.50 -5.57 11.66
CA LEU A 103 7.93 -4.70 12.69
C LEU A 103 7.12 -5.55 13.68
N PRO A 104 7.14 -5.19 14.98
CA PRO A 104 6.25 -5.81 15.97
C PRO A 104 4.79 -5.57 15.60
N ILE A 105 3.95 -6.58 15.83
CA ILE A 105 2.52 -6.55 15.49
C ILE A 105 1.81 -5.35 16.12
N GLU A 106 2.16 -5.01 17.37
CA GLU A 106 1.57 -3.87 18.07
C GLU A 106 1.84 -2.54 17.36
N LYS A 107 3.04 -2.38 16.79
CA LYS A 107 3.38 -1.20 16.00
C LYS A 107 2.60 -1.14 14.70
N ILE A 108 2.43 -2.27 14.04
CA ILE A 108 1.64 -2.35 12.81
C ILE A 108 0.17 -2.01 13.11
N ARG A 109 -0.39 -2.57 14.17
CA ARG A 109 -1.77 -2.30 14.58
C ARG A 109 -2.00 -0.82 14.89
N ALA A 110 -1.07 -0.21 15.63
CA ALA A 110 -1.14 1.22 15.93
C ALA A 110 -1.10 2.07 14.66
N LYS A 111 -0.27 1.70 13.70
CA LYS A 111 -0.18 2.36 12.40
C LYS A 111 -1.46 2.20 11.59
N MET A 112 -2.04 1.01 11.57
CA MET A 112 -3.31 0.76 10.86
C MET A 112 -4.46 1.55 11.48
N LEU A 113 -4.49 1.68 12.81
CA LEU A 113 -5.51 2.47 13.49
C LEU A 113 -5.48 3.95 13.08
N ARG A 114 -4.32 4.50 12.70
CA ARG A 114 -4.22 5.87 12.17
C ARG A 114 -4.95 6.05 10.85
N PHE A 115 -5.07 4.99 10.05
CA PHE A 115 -5.89 5.01 8.84
C PHE A 115 -7.39 4.89 9.14
N GLY A 116 -7.74 4.38 10.34
CA GLY A 116 -9.11 4.21 10.80
C GLY A 116 -9.35 2.82 11.39
N GLU A 117 -10.47 2.67 12.11
CA GLU A 117 -10.85 1.40 12.74
C GLU A 117 -11.06 0.30 11.70
N ASP A 118 -11.60 0.65 10.53
CA ASP A 118 -11.82 -0.31 9.44
C ASP A 118 -10.50 -0.90 8.93
N SER A 119 -9.45 -0.09 8.86
CA SER A 119 -8.12 -0.55 8.44
C SER A 119 -7.52 -1.52 9.47
N LEU A 120 -7.66 -1.21 10.75
CA LEU A 120 -7.21 -2.11 11.81
C LEU A 120 -7.99 -3.42 11.79
N ALA A 121 -9.32 -3.36 11.66
CA ALA A 121 -10.16 -4.55 11.59
C ALA A 121 -9.80 -5.44 10.40
N LYS A 122 -9.50 -4.86 9.26
CA LYS A 122 -9.06 -5.61 8.07
C LYS A 122 -7.71 -6.28 8.29
N PHE A 123 -6.77 -5.57 8.91
CA PHE A 123 -5.47 -6.15 9.25
C PHE A 123 -5.64 -7.35 10.20
N ASP A 124 -6.46 -7.22 11.23
CA ASP A 124 -6.73 -8.30 12.18
C ASP A 124 -7.40 -9.50 11.52
N TYR A 125 -8.34 -9.24 10.59
CA TYR A 125 -8.93 -10.28 9.76
C TYR A 125 -7.88 -11.04 8.96
N TRP A 126 -6.94 -10.34 8.33
CA TRP A 126 -5.87 -10.96 7.55
C TRP A 126 -4.91 -11.78 8.43
N MET A 127 -4.66 -11.36 9.66
CA MET A 127 -3.85 -12.13 10.61
C MET A 127 -4.44 -13.55 10.80
N THR A 128 -5.76 -13.64 10.92
CA THR A 128 -6.45 -14.92 11.03
C THR A 128 -6.52 -15.63 9.68
N PHE A 129 -6.89 -14.92 8.63
CA PHE A 129 -7.10 -15.50 7.29
C PHE A 129 -5.82 -16.11 6.72
N PHE A 130 -4.69 -15.43 6.87
CA PHE A 130 -3.39 -15.93 6.41
C PHE A 130 -2.65 -16.77 7.46
N ASN A 131 -3.27 -17.03 8.59
CA ASN A 131 -2.75 -17.90 9.65
C ASN A 131 -1.38 -17.42 10.19
N VAL A 132 -1.31 -16.17 10.53
CA VAL A 132 -0.09 -15.55 11.08
C VAL A 132 -0.21 -15.28 12.56
#